data_b181e96c0c0390f009ebb7c78e8491e0
#
_entry.id   b181e96c0c0390f009ebb7c78e8491e0
#
_cell.length_a   1.000
_cell.length_b   1.000
_cell.length_c   1.000
_cell.angle_alpha   90.00
_cell.angle_beta   90.00
_cell.angle_gamma   90.00
#
_symmetry.space_group_name_H-M   'P 1'
#
loop_
_entity.id
_entity.type
_entity.pdbx_description
1 polymer ?
#
loop_
_entity_poly.entity_id
_entity_poly.type
_entity_poly.pdbx_seq_one_letter_code
_entity_poly.pdbx_strand_id
1 'polypeptide(L)'
;MSTSTLKKVALYTLGAFSGVVLSLSVQSFAAEKDKKDNETLPVQSIRNMAEVYGQIKANYYQDKSDADLFEGAMKGMVSDLDPHSEYLDKKGFADMKESTSGEFGGLGMEIGQEDGFIKVVAPIEDTPAERAGVKSGDFIVKIDNVSTRGLTTSEAVKKMRGKPGTKITLTLSRKNADKPIVVNLTRAIIKVKSVRHHLLEPGYGYIRVSQFQERTVAAINESAKALIKENKGAPLKGLVLDLRDDPGGLLDGAVGVSAAFLPADAKVVSTKGRDGKESSVLKARPEDYIRVSGKDPLADLPAELKTIPMTVLINSGSASASEIVA
;
A
#
# COMPACT_ATOMS: atom_id res chain seq x y z
N MET A 1 -4.52 84.35 -17.20
CA MET A 1 -3.73 83.04 -17.13
C MET A 1 -2.95 82.92 -18.40
N SER A 2 -1.64 82.74 -18.34
CA SER A 2 -0.78 82.54 -19.50
C SER A 2 -1.14 81.25 -20.27
N THR A 3 -1.09 81.29 -21.60
CA THR A 3 -1.34 80.18 -22.50
C THR A 3 -0.45 78.93 -22.17
N SER A 4 0.69 79.19 -21.53
CA SER A 4 1.61 78.13 -21.02
C SER A 4 1.02 77.40 -19.83
N THR A 5 0.31 78.04 -18.91
CA THR A 5 -0.31 77.43 -17.73
C THR A 5 -1.50 76.55 -18.10
N LEU A 6 -2.29 76.98 -19.09
CA LEU A 6 -3.42 76.16 -19.59
C LEU A 6 -2.96 74.88 -20.29
N LYS A 7 -1.87 74.97 -21.06
CA LYS A 7 -1.28 73.76 -21.69
C LYS A 7 -0.74 72.76 -20.67
N LYS A 8 -0.12 73.22 -19.58
CA LYS A 8 0.37 72.31 -18.50
C LYS A 8 -0.79 71.71 -17.74
N VAL A 9 -1.85 72.45 -17.42
CA VAL A 9 -3.02 71.89 -16.73
C VAL A 9 -3.74 70.85 -17.62
N ALA A 10 -3.90 71.10 -18.92
CA ALA A 10 -4.48 70.16 -19.87
C ALA A 10 -3.63 68.86 -20.01
N LEU A 11 -2.29 68.96 -19.97
CA LEU A 11 -1.39 67.79 -20.02
C LEU A 11 -1.48 66.95 -18.77
N TYR A 12 -1.57 67.56 -17.58
CA TYR A 12 -1.72 66.84 -16.32
C TYR A 12 -3.09 66.17 -16.15
N THR A 13 -4.17 66.84 -16.60
CA THR A 13 -5.51 66.26 -16.59
C THR A 13 -5.64 65.11 -17.59
N LEU A 14 -5.04 65.23 -18.78
CA LEU A 14 -5.02 64.12 -19.76
C LEU A 14 -4.21 62.90 -19.25
N GLY A 15 -3.06 63.17 -18.59
CA GLY A 15 -2.24 62.09 -17.97
C GLY A 15 -2.95 61.40 -16.81
N ALA A 16 -3.63 62.15 -15.93
CA ALA A 16 -4.41 61.59 -14.85
C ALA A 16 -5.60 60.77 -15.36
N PHE A 17 -6.30 61.25 -16.40
CA PHE A 17 -7.42 60.49 -16.99
C PHE A 17 -6.95 59.21 -17.71
N SER A 18 -5.82 59.24 -18.41
CA SER A 18 -5.20 58.08 -19.03
C SER A 18 -4.74 57.06 -18.00
N GLY A 19 -4.18 57.51 -16.88
CA GLY A 19 -3.73 56.62 -15.76
C GLY A 19 -4.90 55.92 -15.10
N VAL A 20 -6.02 56.64 -14.88
CA VAL A 20 -7.23 56.03 -14.30
C VAL A 20 -7.88 55.02 -15.27
N VAL A 21 -7.95 55.34 -16.55
CA VAL A 21 -8.48 54.39 -17.57
C VAL A 21 -7.58 53.17 -17.72
N LEU A 22 -6.25 53.34 -17.69
CA LEU A 22 -5.32 52.19 -17.71
C LEU A 22 -5.44 51.33 -16.46
N SER A 23 -5.57 51.93 -15.26
CA SER A 23 -5.71 51.18 -14.03
C SER A 23 -7.04 50.42 -13.96
N LEU A 24 -8.13 51.01 -14.44
CA LEU A 24 -9.43 50.34 -14.51
C LEU A 24 -9.45 49.23 -15.56
N SER A 25 -8.78 49.40 -16.71
CA SER A 25 -8.67 48.34 -17.72
C SER A 25 -7.79 47.20 -17.24
N VAL A 26 -6.68 47.47 -16.54
CA VAL A 26 -5.85 46.42 -15.94
C VAL A 26 -6.61 45.66 -14.85
N GLN A 27 -7.39 46.32 -14.01
CA GLN A 27 -8.27 45.69 -13.04
C GLN A 27 -9.38 44.85 -13.69
N SER A 28 -9.98 45.34 -14.80
CA SER A 28 -10.98 44.57 -15.55
C SER A 28 -10.37 43.34 -16.24
N PHE A 29 -9.17 43.47 -16.81
CA PHE A 29 -8.45 42.31 -17.39
C PHE A 29 -8.00 41.31 -16.34
N ALA A 30 -7.57 41.77 -15.16
CA ALA A 30 -7.24 40.89 -14.03
C ALA A 30 -8.50 40.17 -13.52
N ALA A 31 -9.63 40.89 -13.39
CA ALA A 31 -10.90 40.31 -12.93
C ALA A 31 -11.53 39.33 -13.94
N GLU A 32 -11.25 39.49 -15.24
CA GLU A 32 -11.77 38.57 -16.29
C GLU A 32 -10.88 37.31 -16.43
N LYS A 33 -9.58 37.42 -16.16
CA LYS A 33 -8.66 36.31 -16.15
C LYS A 33 -8.85 35.43 -14.90
N ASP A 34 -9.24 36.02 -13.76
CA ASP A 34 -9.54 35.32 -12.51
C ASP A 34 -10.87 34.53 -12.52
N LYS A 35 -11.76 34.76 -13.50
CA LYS A 35 -13.05 34.06 -13.60
C LYS A 35 -12.99 32.66 -14.19
N LYS A 36 -11.85 32.22 -14.72
CA LYS A 36 -11.72 30.89 -15.36
C LYS A 36 -11.02 29.82 -14.53
N ASP A 37 -10.28 30.16 -13.45
CA ASP A 37 -9.51 29.20 -12.67
C ASP A 37 -9.46 29.48 -11.16
N ASN A 38 -10.31 30.36 -10.62
CA ASN A 38 -10.40 30.57 -9.18
C ASN A 38 -11.55 29.71 -8.60
N GLU A 39 -11.28 28.45 -8.25
CA GLU A 39 -11.92 27.85 -7.09
C GLU A 39 -11.47 28.68 -5.88
N THR A 40 -12.20 29.73 -5.56
CA THR A 40 -11.95 30.52 -4.37
C THR A 40 -12.02 29.61 -3.16
N LEU A 41 -10.95 29.57 -2.38
CA LEU A 41 -10.92 28.83 -1.13
C LEU A 41 -12.25 29.06 -0.38
N PRO A 42 -12.91 28.02 0.13
CA PRO A 42 -14.21 28.14 0.82
C PRO A 42 -14.00 28.77 2.20
N VAL A 43 -13.77 30.09 2.23
CA VAL A 43 -13.37 30.86 3.43
C VAL A 43 -14.35 30.62 4.59
N GLN A 44 -15.64 30.53 4.31
CA GLN A 44 -16.62 30.27 5.37
C GLN A 44 -16.46 28.85 5.95
N SER A 45 -16.21 27.84 5.13
CA SER A 45 -15.96 26.47 5.60
C SER A 45 -14.66 26.38 6.43
N ILE A 46 -13.63 27.11 6.02
CA ILE A 46 -12.38 27.19 6.79
C ILE A 46 -12.61 27.88 8.15
N ARG A 47 -13.41 28.93 8.22
CA ARG A 47 -13.80 29.57 9.49
C ARG A 47 -14.56 28.62 10.39
N ASN A 48 -15.56 27.91 9.85
CA ASN A 48 -16.32 26.92 10.61
C ASN A 48 -15.41 25.82 11.17
N MET A 49 -14.44 25.35 10.36
CA MET A 49 -13.44 24.38 10.80
C MET A 49 -12.57 24.93 11.96
N ALA A 50 -12.13 26.20 11.84
CA ALA A 50 -11.37 26.86 12.90
C ALA A 50 -12.19 27.05 14.18
N GLU A 51 -13.48 27.33 14.08
CA GLU A 51 -14.39 27.43 15.22
C GLU A 51 -14.54 26.06 15.93
N VAL A 52 -14.76 24.97 15.17
CA VAL A 52 -14.82 23.60 15.71
C VAL A 52 -13.51 23.24 16.41
N TYR A 53 -12.37 23.54 15.79
CA TYR A 53 -11.06 23.35 16.40
C TYR A 53 -10.94 24.12 17.73
N GLY A 54 -11.33 25.41 17.75
CA GLY A 54 -11.31 26.22 18.97
C GLY A 54 -12.21 25.68 20.07
N GLN A 55 -13.40 25.20 19.75
CA GLN A 55 -14.33 24.58 20.69
C GLN A 55 -13.75 23.29 21.31
N ILE A 56 -13.09 22.45 20.50
CA ILE A 56 -12.42 21.23 21.00
C ILE A 56 -11.30 21.61 21.96
N LYS A 57 -10.43 22.57 21.58
CA LYS A 57 -9.31 23.02 22.41
C LYS A 57 -9.77 23.62 23.74
N ALA A 58 -10.90 24.32 23.74
CA ALA A 58 -11.40 24.98 24.94
C ALA A 58 -12.20 24.05 25.89
N ASN A 59 -12.95 23.08 25.33
CA ASN A 59 -14.00 22.42 26.10
C ASN A 59 -13.87 20.88 26.16
N TYR A 60 -13.00 20.26 25.34
CA TYR A 60 -12.87 18.80 25.41
C TYR A 60 -12.16 18.38 26.69
N TYR A 61 -12.67 17.32 27.34
CA TYR A 61 -12.22 16.88 28.66
C TYR A 61 -10.78 16.39 28.73
N GLN A 62 -10.19 15.99 27.60
CA GLN A 62 -8.79 15.61 27.47
C GLN A 62 -8.06 16.60 26.59
N ASP A 63 -6.83 16.92 26.97
CA ASP A 63 -5.95 17.71 26.09
C ASP A 63 -5.63 16.91 24.81
N LYS A 64 -5.88 17.53 23.66
CA LYS A 64 -5.57 16.98 22.33
C LYS A 64 -4.54 17.87 21.67
N SER A 65 -3.50 17.24 21.10
CA SER A 65 -2.49 17.99 20.35
C SER A 65 -3.08 18.57 19.06
N ASP A 66 -2.55 19.69 18.61
CA ASP A 66 -2.95 20.31 17.35
C ASP A 66 -2.69 19.35 16.18
N ALA A 67 -1.56 18.64 16.22
CA ALA A 67 -1.18 17.66 15.22
C ALA A 67 -2.25 16.53 15.09
N ASP A 68 -2.74 16.00 16.21
CA ASP A 68 -3.77 14.95 16.20
C ASP A 68 -5.09 15.47 15.62
N LEU A 69 -5.48 16.71 15.94
CA LEU A 69 -6.72 17.30 15.44
C LEU A 69 -6.65 17.57 13.94
N PHE A 70 -5.54 18.12 13.44
CA PHE A 70 -5.37 18.37 12.00
C PHE A 70 -5.21 17.05 11.21
N GLU A 71 -4.51 16.08 11.76
CA GLU A 71 -4.38 14.75 11.14
C GLU A 71 -5.75 14.05 11.05
N GLY A 72 -6.55 14.11 12.14
CA GLY A 72 -7.92 13.62 12.14
C GLY A 72 -8.81 14.29 11.11
N ALA A 73 -8.68 15.61 10.93
CA ALA A 73 -9.41 16.36 9.92
C ALA A 73 -9.02 15.94 8.50
N MET A 74 -7.71 15.79 8.21
CA MET A 74 -7.23 15.31 6.90
C MET A 74 -7.70 13.89 6.60
N LYS A 75 -7.63 12.99 7.59
CA LYS A 75 -8.17 11.63 7.46
C LYS A 75 -9.66 11.66 7.14
N GLY A 76 -10.45 12.46 7.86
CA GLY A 76 -11.89 12.61 7.61
C GLY A 76 -12.20 13.10 6.20
N MET A 77 -11.53 14.14 5.73
CA MET A 77 -11.75 14.69 4.38
C MET A 77 -11.48 13.67 3.27
N VAL A 78 -10.46 12.83 3.43
CA VAL A 78 -10.11 11.86 2.39
C VAL A 78 -10.99 10.61 2.45
N SER A 79 -11.29 10.11 3.66
CA SER A 79 -12.14 8.92 3.84
C SER A 79 -13.60 9.15 3.43
N ASP A 80 -14.05 10.40 3.34
CA ASP A 80 -15.40 10.76 2.90
C ASP A 80 -15.56 10.77 1.35
N LEU A 81 -14.47 10.61 0.61
CA LEU A 81 -14.50 10.59 -0.86
C LEU A 81 -15.05 9.26 -1.40
N ASP A 82 -14.48 8.16 -0.96
CA ASP A 82 -14.84 6.80 -1.35
C ASP A 82 -14.15 5.76 -0.44
N PRO A 83 -14.57 4.46 -0.48
CA PRO A 83 -13.98 3.42 0.35
C PRO A 83 -12.52 3.06 0.05
N HIS A 84 -11.97 3.54 -1.06
CA HIS A 84 -10.61 3.24 -1.52
C HIS A 84 -9.63 4.39 -1.31
N SER A 85 -10.13 5.57 -0.91
CA SER A 85 -9.31 6.74 -0.65
C SER A 85 -8.91 6.80 0.82
N GLU A 86 -7.61 6.92 1.11
CA GLU A 86 -7.08 6.95 2.46
C GLU A 86 -5.95 7.98 2.59
N TYR A 87 -5.97 8.73 3.69
CA TYR A 87 -4.85 9.56 4.11
C TYR A 87 -3.92 8.75 5.01
N LEU A 88 -2.70 8.53 4.57
CA LEU A 88 -1.68 7.84 5.34
C LEU A 88 -0.78 8.83 6.09
N ASP A 89 -0.79 8.79 7.41
CA ASP A 89 0.23 9.44 8.23
C ASP A 89 1.59 8.73 8.07
N LYS A 90 2.64 9.25 8.69
CA LYS A 90 3.99 8.66 8.61
C LYS A 90 4.02 7.18 8.98
N LYS A 91 3.23 6.80 9.98
CA LYS A 91 3.16 5.42 10.46
C LYS A 91 2.37 4.56 9.48
N GLY A 92 1.18 4.99 9.07
CA GLY A 92 0.36 4.29 8.07
C GLY A 92 1.12 4.10 6.76
N PHE A 93 1.88 5.12 6.31
CA PHE A 93 2.74 4.98 5.13
C PHE A 93 3.87 3.96 5.33
N ALA A 94 4.50 3.93 6.52
CA ALA A 94 5.52 2.93 6.83
C ALA A 94 4.93 1.52 6.89
N ASP A 95 3.77 1.35 7.52
CA ASP A 95 3.04 0.07 7.60
C ASP A 95 2.61 -0.41 6.20
N MET A 96 2.13 0.49 5.34
CA MET A 96 1.81 0.19 3.93
C MET A 96 3.06 -0.25 3.16
N LYS A 97 4.17 0.48 3.30
CA LYS A 97 5.44 0.13 2.66
C LYS A 97 5.96 -1.22 3.10
N GLU A 98 5.85 -1.54 4.40
CA GLU A 98 6.21 -2.84 4.95
C GLU A 98 5.34 -3.96 4.35
N SER A 99 4.02 -3.75 4.28
CA SER A 99 3.08 -4.71 3.70
C SER A 99 3.35 -4.94 2.21
N THR A 100 3.60 -3.89 1.45
CA THR A 100 3.83 -3.97 0.00
C THR A 100 5.21 -4.50 -0.37
N SER A 101 6.23 -4.30 0.47
CA SER A 101 7.54 -4.93 0.27
C SER A 101 7.52 -6.44 0.52
N GLY A 102 6.57 -6.91 1.34
CA GLY A 102 6.53 -8.29 1.81
C GLY A 102 7.63 -8.64 2.80
N GLU A 103 8.30 -7.63 3.36
CA GLU A 103 9.39 -7.77 4.30
C GLU A 103 9.13 -6.95 5.56
N PHE A 104 9.24 -7.56 6.74
CA PHE A 104 9.06 -6.85 8.01
C PHE A 104 10.07 -7.28 9.06
N GLY A 105 10.35 -6.37 9.98
CA GLY A 105 11.20 -6.68 11.12
C GLY A 105 10.43 -7.43 12.20
N GLY A 106 10.80 -8.69 12.47
CA GLY A 106 10.08 -9.53 13.42
C GLY A 106 10.76 -10.84 13.75
N LEU A 107 9.96 -11.81 14.19
CA LEU A 107 10.43 -13.10 14.68
C LEU A 107 10.15 -14.26 13.72
N GLY A 108 9.17 -14.10 12.82
CA GLY A 108 8.81 -15.12 11.83
C GLY A 108 7.96 -16.25 12.41
N MET A 109 6.76 -15.90 12.87
CA MET A 109 5.75 -16.87 13.28
C MET A 109 4.36 -16.34 12.97
N GLU A 110 3.46 -17.23 12.66
CA GLU A 110 2.04 -16.98 12.58
C GLU A 110 1.43 -17.18 13.96
N ILE A 111 0.59 -16.24 14.39
CA ILE A 111 -0.06 -16.29 15.71
C ILE A 111 -1.56 -16.12 15.59
N GLY A 112 -2.26 -16.72 16.54
CA GLY A 112 -3.69 -16.55 16.75
C GLY A 112 -3.99 -16.26 18.21
N GLN A 113 -5.28 -16.28 18.57
CA GLN A 113 -5.74 -16.16 19.94
C GLN A 113 -6.58 -17.38 20.30
N GLU A 114 -6.33 -17.96 21.47
CA GLU A 114 -7.08 -19.09 22.02
C GLU A 114 -7.14 -18.92 23.54
N ASP A 115 -8.34 -18.98 24.11
CA ASP A 115 -8.60 -18.87 25.55
C ASP A 115 -8.01 -17.62 26.23
N GLY A 116 -7.99 -16.49 25.48
CA GLY A 116 -7.46 -15.22 25.97
C GLY A 116 -5.92 -15.14 26.00
N PHE A 117 -5.24 -16.10 25.40
CA PHE A 117 -3.78 -16.13 25.23
C PHE A 117 -3.38 -16.07 23.75
N ILE A 118 -2.17 -15.63 23.50
CA ILE A 118 -1.57 -15.63 22.16
C ILE A 118 -0.99 -17.02 21.90
N LYS A 119 -1.49 -17.68 20.85
CA LYS A 119 -1.05 -19.03 20.44
C LYS A 119 -0.23 -18.95 19.16
N VAL A 120 0.87 -19.66 19.11
CA VAL A 120 1.64 -19.88 17.88
C VAL A 120 0.89 -20.88 17.01
N VAL A 121 0.45 -20.44 15.82
CA VAL A 121 -0.14 -21.32 14.80
C VAL A 121 0.98 -22.12 14.15
N ALA A 122 2.01 -21.43 13.64
CA ALA A 122 3.21 -22.06 13.09
C ALA A 122 4.39 -21.07 13.09
N PRO A 123 5.62 -21.54 13.38
CA PRO A 123 6.82 -20.81 13.02
C PRO A 123 7.02 -20.83 11.50
N ILE A 124 7.61 -19.78 10.95
CA ILE A 124 7.98 -19.67 9.53
C ILE A 124 9.39 -20.24 9.36
N GLU A 125 9.59 -21.05 8.34
CA GLU A 125 10.88 -21.66 8.00
C GLU A 125 11.98 -20.61 7.83
N ASP A 126 13.20 -20.94 8.25
CA ASP A 126 14.38 -20.08 8.19
C ASP A 126 14.27 -18.74 8.96
N THR A 127 13.44 -18.69 9.99
CA THR A 127 13.25 -17.47 10.80
C THR A 127 13.84 -17.61 12.23
N PRO A 128 13.99 -16.46 12.95
CA PRO A 128 14.43 -16.52 14.34
C PRO A 128 13.57 -17.41 15.24
N ALA A 129 12.24 -17.41 15.03
CA ALA A 129 11.33 -18.22 15.85
C ALA A 129 11.58 -19.71 15.67
N GLU A 130 11.71 -20.18 14.43
CA GLU A 130 11.98 -21.59 14.14
C GLU A 130 13.34 -22.00 14.69
N ARG A 131 14.40 -21.23 14.40
CA ARG A 131 15.75 -21.52 14.89
C ARG A 131 15.86 -21.57 16.42
N ALA A 132 15.01 -20.80 17.12
CA ALA A 132 14.94 -20.81 18.59
C ALA A 132 14.09 -21.96 19.15
N GLY A 133 13.51 -22.83 18.29
CA GLY A 133 12.74 -23.99 18.69
C GLY A 133 11.31 -23.66 19.13
N VAL A 134 10.75 -22.54 18.70
CA VAL A 134 9.30 -22.23 18.83
C VAL A 134 8.53 -23.25 18.00
N LYS A 135 7.42 -23.78 18.52
CA LYS A 135 6.62 -24.83 17.88
C LYS A 135 5.16 -24.40 17.74
N SER A 136 4.49 -24.98 16.77
CA SER A 136 3.03 -24.89 16.66
C SER A 136 2.38 -25.37 17.95
N GLY A 137 1.37 -24.66 18.42
CA GLY A 137 0.66 -24.92 19.66
C GLY A 137 1.30 -24.33 20.92
N ASP A 138 2.46 -23.66 20.85
CA ASP A 138 3.01 -22.91 21.96
C ASP A 138 2.11 -21.72 22.31
N PHE A 139 1.89 -21.46 23.60
CA PHE A 139 1.27 -20.22 24.06
C PHE A 139 2.35 -19.23 24.47
N ILE A 140 2.33 -18.05 23.93
CA ILE A 140 3.21 -16.95 24.34
C ILE A 140 2.59 -16.33 25.58
N VAL A 141 3.16 -16.58 26.76
CA VAL A 141 2.61 -16.07 28.04
C VAL A 141 3.25 -14.76 28.48
N LYS A 142 4.47 -14.45 28.00
CA LYS A 142 5.12 -13.14 28.20
C LYS A 142 5.89 -12.73 26.95
N ILE A 143 5.91 -11.42 26.69
CA ILE A 143 6.81 -10.75 25.74
C ILE A 143 7.66 -9.80 26.58
N ASP A 144 8.97 -10.02 26.58
CA ASP A 144 9.89 -9.46 27.56
C ASP A 144 9.37 -9.78 28.98
N ASN A 145 9.12 -8.79 29.82
CA ASN A 145 8.57 -9.00 31.16
C ASN A 145 7.06 -8.74 31.25
N VAL A 146 6.37 -8.50 30.11
CA VAL A 146 4.96 -8.13 30.06
C VAL A 146 4.11 -9.37 29.75
N SER A 147 3.08 -9.63 30.57
CA SER A 147 2.11 -10.69 30.33
C SER A 147 1.33 -10.42 29.03
N THR A 148 1.06 -11.49 28.28
CA THR A 148 0.25 -11.44 27.06
C THR A 148 -1.24 -11.71 27.33
N ARG A 149 -1.61 -12.07 28.56
CA ARG A 149 -3.01 -12.37 28.92
C ARG A 149 -3.89 -11.15 28.66
N GLY A 150 -4.93 -11.32 27.86
CA GLY A 150 -5.86 -10.27 27.49
C GLY A 150 -5.40 -9.34 26.38
N LEU A 151 -4.19 -9.51 25.84
CA LEU A 151 -3.77 -8.78 24.64
C LEU A 151 -4.50 -9.31 23.42
N THR A 152 -4.86 -8.40 22.52
CA THR A 152 -5.28 -8.76 21.17
C THR A 152 -4.09 -9.26 20.36
N THR A 153 -4.35 -10.01 19.30
CA THR A 153 -3.30 -10.45 18.34
C THR A 153 -2.51 -9.26 17.78
N SER A 154 -3.20 -8.16 17.46
CA SER A 154 -2.58 -6.93 16.95
C SER A 154 -1.61 -6.29 17.95
N GLU A 155 -1.97 -6.23 19.23
CA GLU A 155 -1.09 -5.69 20.27
C GLU A 155 0.13 -6.59 20.51
N ALA A 156 -0.04 -7.90 20.47
CA ALA A 156 1.06 -8.85 20.56
C ALA A 156 2.01 -8.72 19.37
N VAL A 157 1.48 -8.63 18.13
CA VAL A 157 2.27 -8.37 16.91
C VAL A 157 3.07 -7.09 17.05
N LYS A 158 2.44 -5.98 17.48
CA LYS A 158 3.12 -4.70 17.72
C LYS A 158 4.33 -4.82 18.66
N LYS A 159 4.19 -5.63 19.74
CA LYS A 159 5.30 -5.85 20.69
C LYS A 159 6.39 -6.74 20.13
N MET A 160 6.03 -7.76 19.33
CA MET A 160 6.99 -8.70 18.73
C MET A 160 7.71 -8.13 17.51
N ARG A 161 7.09 -7.25 16.72
CA ARG A 161 7.74 -6.51 15.63
C ARG A 161 8.76 -5.52 16.17
N GLY A 162 9.65 -5.07 15.32
CA GLY A 162 10.64 -4.04 15.62
C GLY A 162 11.86 -4.10 14.72
N LYS A 163 12.78 -3.16 14.92
CA LYS A 163 13.97 -3.02 14.10
C LYS A 163 14.80 -4.30 14.07
N PRO A 164 15.16 -4.84 12.88
CA PRO A 164 16.07 -5.98 12.77
C PRO A 164 17.37 -5.77 13.58
N GLY A 165 17.86 -6.84 14.20
CA GLY A 165 19.02 -6.80 15.09
C GLY A 165 18.69 -6.50 16.56
N THR A 166 17.48 -6.06 16.90
CA THR A 166 17.07 -5.86 18.30
C THR A 166 16.66 -7.17 18.97
N LYS A 167 16.96 -7.27 20.27
CA LYS A 167 16.65 -8.46 21.07
C LYS A 167 15.24 -8.41 21.65
N ILE A 168 14.65 -9.55 21.89
CA ILE A 168 13.37 -9.75 22.56
C ILE A 168 13.38 -11.10 23.26
N THR A 169 12.69 -11.21 24.38
CA THR A 169 12.54 -12.45 25.13
C THR A 169 11.07 -12.89 25.09
N LEU A 170 10.81 -14.10 24.68
CA LEU A 170 9.49 -14.73 24.80
C LEU A 170 9.50 -15.77 25.90
N THR A 171 8.45 -15.81 26.72
CA THR A 171 8.18 -16.94 27.62
C THR A 171 7.03 -17.72 27.03
N LEU A 172 7.28 -18.99 26.76
CA LEU A 172 6.33 -19.91 26.12
C LEU A 172 5.81 -20.92 27.14
N SER A 173 4.51 -21.22 27.07
CA SER A 173 3.93 -22.41 27.71
C SER A 173 3.66 -23.44 26.63
N ARG A 174 4.17 -24.65 26.80
CA ARG A 174 4.04 -25.75 25.84
C ARG A 174 3.36 -26.94 26.51
N LYS A 175 2.42 -27.54 25.80
CA LYS A 175 1.80 -28.80 26.26
C LYS A 175 2.89 -29.84 26.51
N ASN A 176 2.83 -30.50 27.64
CA ASN A 176 3.79 -31.51 28.10
C ASN A 176 5.20 -30.98 28.49
N ALA A 177 5.31 -29.67 28.76
CA ALA A 177 6.52 -29.12 29.39
C ALA A 177 6.21 -28.73 30.84
N ASP A 178 7.00 -29.21 31.80
CA ASP A 178 6.77 -28.96 33.23
C ASP A 178 7.01 -27.51 33.65
N LYS A 179 7.79 -26.78 32.85
CA LYS A 179 8.17 -25.38 33.13
C LYS A 179 8.03 -24.51 31.89
N PRO A 180 7.75 -23.22 32.07
CA PRO A 180 7.78 -22.27 30.96
C PRO A 180 9.15 -22.25 30.27
N ILE A 181 9.13 -22.18 28.93
CA ILE A 181 10.32 -22.13 28.08
C ILE A 181 10.63 -20.67 27.80
N VAL A 182 11.81 -20.21 28.20
CA VAL A 182 12.29 -18.86 27.90
C VAL A 182 13.16 -18.90 26.66
N VAL A 183 12.78 -18.16 25.61
CA VAL A 183 13.55 -18.06 24.37
C VAL A 183 13.98 -16.61 24.13
N ASN A 184 15.28 -16.42 23.93
CA ASN A 184 15.87 -15.15 23.56
C ASN A 184 16.04 -15.10 22.05
N LEU A 185 15.41 -14.12 21.43
CA LEU A 185 15.34 -13.98 19.99
C LEU A 185 15.97 -12.66 19.55
N THR A 186 16.51 -12.65 18.36
CA THR A 186 16.91 -11.41 17.69
C THR A 186 15.99 -11.18 16.50
N ARG A 187 15.34 -10.02 16.45
CA ARG A 187 14.47 -9.69 15.31
C ARG A 187 15.27 -9.68 14.01
N ALA A 188 14.71 -10.23 12.96
CA ALA A 188 15.30 -10.28 11.62
C ALA A 188 14.31 -9.71 10.61
N ILE A 189 14.77 -9.48 9.39
CA ILE A 189 13.88 -9.25 8.25
C ILE A 189 13.20 -10.57 7.93
N ILE A 190 11.89 -10.60 8.08
CA ILE A 190 11.04 -11.74 7.74
C ILE A 190 10.46 -11.50 6.35
N LYS A 191 10.65 -12.45 5.46
CA LYS A 191 10.12 -12.41 4.09
C LYS A 191 8.88 -13.28 4.00
N VAL A 192 7.76 -12.67 3.63
CA VAL A 192 6.50 -13.37 3.42
C VAL A 192 6.43 -13.82 1.98
N LYS A 193 6.29 -15.12 1.76
CA LYS A 193 6.08 -15.67 0.41
C LYS A 193 4.65 -15.38 -0.04
N SER A 194 4.47 -14.42 -0.93
CA SER A 194 3.17 -14.10 -1.53
C SER A 194 2.75 -15.09 -2.63
N VAL A 195 3.68 -15.89 -3.14
CA VAL A 195 3.42 -16.88 -4.19
C VAL A 195 3.82 -18.26 -3.69
N ARG A 196 2.93 -19.24 -3.89
CA ARG A 196 3.16 -20.67 -3.62
C ARG A 196 2.77 -21.47 -4.85
N HIS A 197 3.44 -22.60 -5.06
CA HIS A 197 3.16 -23.45 -6.21
C HIS A 197 3.30 -24.94 -5.82
N HIS A 198 2.66 -25.81 -6.58
CA HIS A 198 2.84 -27.25 -6.57
C HIS A 198 2.22 -27.85 -7.84
N LEU A 199 2.60 -29.07 -8.20
CA LEU A 199 1.88 -29.84 -9.21
C LEU A 199 0.60 -30.42 -8.60
N LEU A 200 -0.53 -30.28 -9.27
CA LEU A 200 -1.79 -30.97 -8.94
C LEU A 200 -1.70 -32.43 -9.35
N GLU A 201 -1.21 -32.66 -10.57
CA GLU A 201 -0.89 -33.97 -11.17
C GLU A 201 0.14 -33.75 -12.29
N PRO A 202 0.73 -34.80 -12.88
CA PRO A 202 1.72 -34.66 -13.94
C PRO A 202 1.20 -33.85 -15.13
N GLY A 203 1.85 -32.71 -15.35
CA GLY A 203 1.51 -31.75 -16.40
C GLY A 203 0.58 -30.62 -15.97
N TYR A 204 0.01 -30.63 -14.77
CA TYR A 204 -0.89 -29.56 -14.32
C TYR A 204 -0.34 -28.82 -13.13
N GLY A 205 0.01 -27.55 -13.35
CA GLY A 205 0.55 -26.66 -12.33
C GLY A 205 -0.52 -25.93 -11.55
N TYR A 206 -0.19 -25.58 -10.31
CA TYR A 206 -0.99 -24.68 -9.48
C TYR A 206 -0.07 -23.59 -8.93
N ILE A 207 -0.49 -22.35 -9.10
CA ILE A 207 0.16 -21.17 -8.51
C ILE A 207 -0.88 -20.39 -7.72
N ARG A 208 -0.62 -20.12 -6.44
CA ARG A 208 -1.43 -19.25 -5.61
C ARG A 208 -0.70 -17.96 -5.36
N VAL A 209 -1.36 -16.83 -5.60
CA VAL A 209 -0.94 -15.49 -5.18
C VAL A 209 -1.85 -15.07 -4.03
N SER A 210 -1.27 -14.70 -2.89
CA SER A 210 -2.02 -14.27 -1.70
C SER A 210 -1.97 -12.78 -1.46
N GLN A 211 -1.08 -12.07 -2.17
CA GLN A 211 -0.95 -10.60 -2.14
C GLN A 211 0.00 -10.15 -3.26
N PHE A 212 -0.23 -8.96 -3.83
CA PHE A 212 0.67 -8.36 -4.82
C PHE A 212 1.71 -7.49 -4.15
N GLN A 213 2.92 -8.04 -3.97
CA GLN A 213 4.08 -7.42 -3.35
C GLN A 213 5.19 -7.14 -4.38
N GLU A 214 6.23 -6.40 -4.00
CA GLU A 214 7.38 -6.07 -4.88
C GLU A 214 8.02 -7.32 -5.51
N ARG A 215 8.03 -8.45 -4.82
CA ARG A 215 8.64 -9.70 -5.29
C ARG A 215 7.67 -10.64 -6.02
N THR A 216 6.38 -10.32 -6.10
CA THR A 216 5.36 -11.23 -6.63
C THR A 216 5.64 -11.60 -8.09
N VAL A 217 6.03 -10.65 -8.93
CA VAL A 217 6.33 -10.90 -10.35
C VAL A 217 7.51 -11.87 -10.51
N ALA A 218 8.60 -11.64 -9.78
CA ALA A 218 9.75 -12.55 -9.78
C ALA A 218 9.37 -13.95 -9.26
N ALA A 219 8.55 -14.01 -8.21
CA ALA A 219 8.11 -15.27 -7.62
C ALA A 219 7.19 -16.07 -8.56
N ILE A 220 6.41 -15.42 -9.43
CA ILE A 220 5.67 -16.10 -10.52
C ILE A 220 6.64 -16.79 -11.48
N ASN A 221 7.67 -16.09 -11.95
CA ASN A 221 8.68 -16.65 -12.83
C ASN A 221 9.43 -17.84 -12.17
N GLU A 222 9.85 -17.67 -10.92
CA GLU A 222 10.49 -18.73 -10.12
C GLU A 222 9.57 -19.93 -9.97
N SER A 223 8.27 -19.71 -9.69
CA SER A 223 7.26 -20.76 -9.54
C SER A 223 7.02 -21.53 -10.84
N ALA A 224 6.94 -20.83 -11.97
CA ALA A 224 6.81 -21.46 -13.28
C ALA A 224 7.97 -22.39 -13.60
N LYS A 225 9.21 -21.92 -13.39
CA LYS A 225 10.41 -22.76 -13.58
C LYS A 225 10.46 -23.96 -12.65
N ALA A 226 10.05 -23.77 -11.38
CA ALA A 226 10.00 -24.86 -10.42
C ALA A 226 8.99 -25.92 -10.84
N LEU A 227 7.79 -25.52 -11.27
CA LEU A 227 6.75 -26.46 -11.77
C LEU A 227 7.21 -27.27 -12.98
N ILE A 228 7.89 -26.65 -13.95
CA ILE A 228 8.46 -27.36 -15.08
C ILE A 228 9.53 -28.36 -14.62
N LYS A 229 10.40 -27.96 -13.69
CA LYS A 229 11.39 -28.84 -13.10
C LYS A 229 10.76 -30.02 -12.36
N GLU A 230 9.74 -29.78 -11.54
CA GLU A 230 8.97 -30.80 -10.82
C GLU A 230 8.26 -31.75 -11.80
N ASN A 231 7.81 -31.23 -12.96
CA ASN A 231 7.25 -32.00 -14.06
C ASN A 231 8.32 -32.74 -14.90
N LYS A 232 9.51 -32.99 -14.33
CA LYS A 232 10.65 -33.66 -14.96
C LYS A 232 11.17 -32.95 -16.24
N GLY A 233 11.00 -31.63 -16.33
CA GLY A 233 11.37 -30.83 -17.48
C GLY A 233 10.40 -30.90 -18.66
N ALA A 234 9.28 -31.62 -18.53
CA ALA A 234 8.26 -31.67 -19.55
C ALA A 234 7.37 -30.40 -19.49
N PRO A 235 6.87 -29.88 -20.62
CA PRO A 235 5.94 -28.75 -20.66
C PRO A 235 4.68 -29.04 -19.81
N LEU A 236 4.14 -27.99 -19.22
CA LEU A 236 2.85 -28.07 -18.52
C LEU A 236 1.71 -28.13 -19.55
N LYS A 237 0.68 -28.90 -19.24
CA LYS A 237 -0.55 -29.03 -20.05
C LYS A 237 -1.62 -28.04 -19.66
N GLY A 238 -1.56 -27.52 -18.42
CA GLY A 238 -2.48 -26.56 -17.89
C GLY A 238 -1.99 -25.95 -16.58
N LEU A 239 -2.54 -24.80 -16.24
CA LEU A 239 -2.20 -24.04 -15.04
C LEU A 239 -3.47 -23.56 -14.32
N VAL A 240 -3.49 -23.69 -13.00
CA VAL A 240 -4.47 -23.02 -12.15
C VAL A 240 -3.76 -21.83 -11.48
N LEU A 241 -4.27 -20.62 -11.69
CA LEU A 241 -3.87 -19.41 -10.98
C LEU A 241 -4.93 -19.11 -9.91
N ASP A 242 -4.58 -19.24 -8.65
CA ASP A 242 -5.51 -19.04 -7.53
C ASP A 242 -5.26 -17.67 -6.87
N LEU A 243 -6.25 -16.79 -7.00
CA LEU A 243 -6.30 -15.45 -6.44
C LEU A 243 -7.40 -15.32 -5.36
N ARG A 244 -7.94 -16.42 -4.85
CA ARG A 244 -8.96 -16.39 -3.80
C ARG A 244 -8.39 -15.83 -2.50
N ASP A 245 -9.16 -14.96 -1.85
CA ASP A 245 -8.79 -14.26 -0.61
C ASP A 245 -7.54 -13.39 -0.75
N ASP A 246 -7.22 -12.95 -1.98
CA ASP A 246 -6.13 -12.02 -2.26
C ASP A 246 -6.70 -10.59 -2.37
N PRO A 247 -6.46 -9.72 -1.37
CA PRO A 247 -7.00 -8.36 -1.35
C PRO A 247 -6.35 -7.43 -2.37
N GLY A 248 -5.40 -7.93 -3.17
CA GLY A 248 -4.66 -7.16 -4.14
C GLY A 248 -3.29 -6.71 -3.64
N GLY A 249 -2.93 -5.46 -3.93
CA GLY A 249 -1.64 -4.88 -3.56
C GLY A 249 -1.11 -3.93 -4.65
N LEU A 250 0.15 -4.10 -5.03
CA LEU A 250 0.82 -3.20 -5.97
C LEU A 250 0.26 -3.31 -7.40
N LEU A 251 -0.08 -2.18 -7.98
CA LEU A 251 -0.60 -2.08 -9.35
C LEU A 251 0.40 -2.60 -10.40
N ASP A 252 1.66 -2.21 -10.28
CA ASP A 252 2.73 -2.73 -11.14
C ASP A 252 2.96 -4.24 -10.94
N GLY A 253 2.71 -4.76 -9.73
CA GLY A 253 2.65 -6.19 -9.48
C GLY A 253 1.56 -6.89 -10.28
N ALA A 254 0.34 -6.30 -10.35
CA ALA A 254 -0.74 -6.82 -11.19
C ALA A 254 -0.37 -6.80 -12.68
N VAL A 255 0.20 -5.68 -13.15
CA VAL A 255 0.64 -5.55 -14.55
C VAL A 255 1.70 -6.60 -14.89
N GLY A 256 2.69 -6.81 -14.01
CA GLY A 256 3.74 -7.79 -14.23
C GLY A 256 3.25 -9.24 -14.19
N VAL A 257 2.32 -9.57 -13.26
CA VAL A 257 1.70 -10.90 -13.24
C VAL A 257 0.86 -11.13 -14.50
N SER A 258 0.07 -10.15 -14.94
CA SER A 258 -0.67 -10.23 -16.22
C SER A 258 0.29 -10.39 -17.40
N ALA A 259 1.42 -9.65 -17.40
CA ALA A 259 2.44 -9.74 -18.44
C ALA A 259 3.10 -11.13 -18.53
N ALA A 260 3.10 -11.91 -17.45
CA ALA A 260 3.61 -13.29 -17.50
C ALA A 260 2.75 -14.19 -18.41
N PHE A 261 1.48 -13.87 -18.58
CA PHE A 261 0.53 -14.70 -19.33
C PHE A 261 0.04 -14.07 -20.63
N LEU A 262 0.05 -12.76 -20.75
CA LEU A 262 -0.45 -12.03 -21.92
C LEU A 262 0.64 -11.85 -23.00
N PRO A 263 0.25 -11.66 -24.25
CA PRO A 263 1.17 -11.21 -25.30
C PRO A 263 1.82 -9.86 -24.93
N ALA A 264 3.03 -9.61 -25.45
CA ALA A 264 3.70 -8.33 -25.26
C ALA A 264 2.82 -7.17 -25.74
N ASP A 265 2.87 -6.02 -25.06
CA ASP A 265 2.10 -4.80 -25.34
C ASP A 265 0.58 -4.94 -25.22
N ALA A 266 0.04 -6.06 -24.77
CA ALA A 266 -1.37 -6.18 -24.47
C ALA A 266 -1.77 -5.16 -23.39
N LYS A 267 -2.93 -4.49 -23.56
CA LYS A 267 -3.48 -3.58 -22.57
C LYS A 267 -3.93 -4.40 -21.35
N VAL A 268 -3.41 -4.03 -20.17
CA VAL A 268 -3.77 -4.68 -18.90
C VAL A 268 -4.84 -3.85 -18.18
N VAL A 269 -4.56 -2.59 -17.94
CA VAL A 269 -5.46 -1.70 -17.18
C VAL A 269 -5.31 -0.27 -17.67
N SER A 270 -6.35 0.54 -17.52
CA SER A 270 -6.30 1.98 -17.75
C SER A 270 -6.98 2.73 -16.62
N THR A 271 -6.50 3.97 -16.37
CA THR A 271 -7.13 4.90 -15.45
C THR A 271 -7.85 6.00 -16.23
N LYS A 272 -8.97 6.48 -15.69
CA LYS A 272 -9.74 7.59 -16.24
C LYS A 272 -9.80 8.72 -15.21
N GLY A 273 -9.55 9.93 -15.67
CA GLY A 273 -9.69 11.13 -14.85
C GLY A 273 -11.13 11.66 -14.83
N ARG A 274 -11.33 12.78 -14.17
CA ARG A 274 -12.63 13.47 -14.01
C ARG A 274 -13.28 13.84 -15.37
N ASP A 275 -12.50 14.05 -16.40
CA ASP A 275 -12.97 14.33 -17.76
C ASP A 275 -13.42 13.07 -18.54
N GLY A 276 -13.37 11.91 -17.92
CA GLY A 276 -13.72 10.61 -18.51
C GLY A 276 -12.71 10.09 -19.55
N LYS A 277 -11.63 10.81 -19.82
CA LYS A 277 -10.58 10.38 -20.75
C LYS A 277 -9.60 9.44 -20.05
N GLU A 278 -9.04 8.50 -20.81
CA GLU A 278 -7.94 7.68 -20.32
C GLU A 278 -6.71 8.58 -20.05
N SER A 279 -6.28 8.61 -18.79
CA SER A 279 -5.11 9.38 -18.35
C SER A 279 -3.84 8.54 -18.31
N SER A 280 -3.99 7.22 -18.13
CA SER A 280 -2.88 6.27 -18.14
C SER A 280 -3.36 4.92 -18.67
N VAL A 281 -2.53 4.27 -19.47
CA VAL A 281 -2.75 2.89 -19.98
C VAL A 281 -1.51 2.09 -19.68
N LEU A 282 -1.65 1.06 -18.84
CA LEU A 282 -0.57 0.13 -18.50
C LEU A 282 -0.72 -1.15 -19.32
N LYS A 283 0.40 -1.60 -19.87
CA LYS A 283 0.47 -2.72 -20.80
C LYS A 283 1.42 -3.82 -20.30
N ALA A 284 1.32 -4.98 -20.89
CA ALA A 284 2.21 -6.12 -20.63
C ALA A 284 3.62 -5.87 -21.23
N ARG A 285 4.37 -4.92 -20.64
CA ARG A 285 5.72 -4.55 -21.06
C ARG A 285 6.56 -4.10 -19.85
N PRO A 286 7.88 -4.29 -19.89
CA PRO A 286 8.78 -4.03 -18.75
C PRO A 286 8.65 -2.63 -18.15
N GLU A 287 8.46 -1.60 -18.97
CA GLU A 287 8.37 -0.21 -18.54
C GLU A 287 7.16 0.04 -17.60
N ASP A 288 6.13 -0.78 -17.71
CA ASP A 288 4.89 -0.61 -16.95
C ASP A 288 4.84 -1.44 -15.65
N TYR A 289 5.76 -2.41 -15.44
CA TYR A 289 5.82 -3.21 -14.22
C TYR A 289 7.17 -3.22 -13.49
N ILE A 290 8.23 -2.65 -14.04
CA ILE A 290 9.51 -2.51 -13.34
C ILE A 290 9.53 -1.18 -12.59
N ARG A 291 9.39 -1.22 -11.26
CA ARG A 291 9.40 -0.02 -10.39
C ARG A 291 10.76 0.60 -10.21
N VAL A 292 11.79 -0.22 -10.14
CA VAL A 292 13.16 0.21 -9.87
C VAL A 292 14.01 -0.24 -11.06
N SER A 293 14.88 0.62 -11.55
CA SER A 293 15.81 0.26 -12.62
C SER A 293 16.58 -1.01 -12.24
N GLY A 294 16.32 -2.09 -12.94
CA GLY A 294 16.86 -3.40 -12.64
C GLY A 294 16.62 -4.38 -13.78
N LYS A 295 17.03 -5.62 -13.57
CA LYS A 295 16.76 -6.71 -14.51
C LYS A 295 15.26 -7.02 -14.53
N ASP A 296 14.71 -7.18 -15.73
CA ASP A 296 13.33 -7.62 -15.89
C ASP A 296 13.10 -8.97 -15.18
N PRO A 297 12.18 -9.04 -14.19
CA PRO A 297 11.90 -10.28 -13.47
C PRO A 297 11.27 -11.38 -14.35
N LEU A 298 10.79 -11.05 -15.55
CA LEU A 298 10.22 -11.98 -16.53
C LEU A 298 11.16 -12.26 -17.73
N ALA A 299 12.38 -11.71 -17.75
CA ALA A 299 13.30 -11.84 -18.89
C ALA A 299 13.58 -13.28 -19.33
N ASP A 300 13.51 -14.22 -18.42
CA ASP A 300 13.75 -15.65 -18.65
C ASP A 300 12.51 -16.51 -18.30
N LEU A 301 11.32 -15.91 -18.41
CA LEU A 301 10.04 -16.62 -18.23
C LEU A 301 9.87 -17.70 -19.32
N PRO A 302 9.48 -18.94 -18.94
CA PRO A 302 9.18 -19.98 -19.93
C PRO A 302 8.09 -19.52 -20.92
N ALA A 303 8.41 -19.54 -22.21
CA ALA A 303 7.53 -19.00 -23.27
C ALA A 303 6.15 -19.67 -23.31
N GLU A 304 6.07 -20.92 -22.89
CA GLU A 304 4.85 -21.71 -22.83
C GLU A 304 3.77 -21.13 -21.90
N LEU A 305 4.15 -20.34 -20.88
CA LEU A 305 3.19 -19.71 -19.99
C LEU A 305 2.25 -18.74 -20.72
N LYS A 306 2.66 -18.18 -21.83
CA LYS A 306 1.82 -17.27 -22.62
C LYS A 306 0.76 -17.97 -23.49
N THR A 307 0.83 -19.29 -23.60
CA THR A 307 -0.08 -20.09 -24.45
C THR A 307 -0.70 -21.26 -23.72
N ILE A 308 -0.32 -21.50 -22.47
CA ILE A 308 -0.83 -22.60 -21.67
C ILE A 308 -2.34 -22.39 -21.36
N PRO A 309 -3.18 -23.42 -21.49
CA PRO A 309 -4.54 -23.36 -20.97
C PRO A 309 -4.54 -23.05 -19.47
N MET A 310 -5.24 -21.99 -19.06
CA MET A 310 -5.22 -21.52 -17.68
C MET A 310 -6.65 -21.35 -17.13
N THR A 311 -6.82 -21.72 -15.87
CA THR A 311 -8.01 -21.42 -15.07
C THR A 311 -7.63 -20.48 -13.96
N VAL A 312 -8.34 -19.34 -13.83
CA VAL A 312 -8.19 -18.39 -12.75
C VAL A 312 -9.28 -18.63 -11.71
N LEU A 313 -8.89 -18.76 -10.44
CA LEU A 313 -9.83 -18.89 -9.32
C LEU A 313 -9.90 -17.58 -8.55
N ILE A 314 -11.10 -17.05 -8.39
CA ILE A 314 -11.42 -15.86 -7.61
C ILE A 314 -12.57 -16.14 -6.64
N ASN A 315 -12.73 -15.28 -5.63
CA ASN A 315 -13.89 -15.28 -4.74
C ASN A 315 -14.18 -13.85 -4.23
N SER A 316 -15.10 -13.70 -3.30
CA SER A 316 -15.45 -12.38 -2.71
C SER A 316 -14.29 -11.70 -1.95
N GLY A 317 -13.23 -12.43 -1.61
CA GLY A 317 -12.00 -11.88 -1.02
C GLY A 317 -10.96 -11.44 -2.05
N SER A 318 -11.20 -11.67 -3.35
CA SER A 318 -10.34 -11.20 -4.44
C SER A 318 -10.68 -9.74 -4.76
N ALA A 319 -9.72 -8.83 -4.66
CA ALA A 319 -9.96 -7.40 -4.85
C ALA A 319 -8.80 -6.68 -5.54
N SER A 320 -9.07 -5.50 -6.12
CA SER A 320 -8.04 -4.58 -6.63
C SER A 320 -7.11 -5.24 -7.67
N ALA A 321 -5.81 -5.43 -7.36
CA ALA A 321 -4.83 -6.06 -8.25
C ALA A 321 -5.25 -7.47 -8.69
N SER A 322 -5.93 -8.23 -7.84
CA SER A 322 -6.47 -9.56 -8.19
C SER A 322 -7.55 -9.48 -9.25
N GLU A 323 -8.42 -8.45 -9.22
CA GLU A 323 -9.44 -8.21 -10.22
C GLU A 323 -8.84 -7.77 -11.57
N ILE A 324 -7.72 -7.04 -11.53
CA ILE A 324 -7.00 -6.64 -12.75
C ILE A 324 -6.41 -7.87 -13.47
N VAL A 325 -5.92 -8.84 -12.71
CA VAL A 325 -5.29 -10.05 -13.27
C VAL A 325 -6.33 -11.06 -13.75
N ALA A 326 -7.49 -11.16 -13.07
CA ALA A 326 -8.56 -12.12 -13.37
C ALA A 326 -9.32 -11.78 -14.65
#